data_2945be961a6ccad5b9772006a9e4779f
#
_entry.id   2945be961a6ccad5b9772006a9e4779f
#
_cell.length_a   1.000
_cell.length_b   1.000
_cell.length_c   1.000
_cell.angle_alpha   90.00
_cell.angle_beta   90.00
_cell.angle_gamma   90.00
#
_symmetry.space_group_name_H-M   'P 1'
#
loop_
_entity.id
_entity.type
_entity.pdbx_description
1 polymer ?
#
loop_
_entity_poly.entity_id
_entity_poly.type
_entity_poly.pdbx_seq_one_letter_code
_entity_poly.pdbx_strand_id
1 'polypeptide(L)'
;MKKLTQYVKTPLLLITLIDGFADASFGLILIVYISRIAEPWWLTVMAVGGFFTGILFGPFTGWVADRFSGRTCWSGSLAVSSLCVAVIAFFPHPVTIVAMSVFNGAAGNLTNAAEFKLLPKAPGMTPSSASASIVGIGSFCSIVAPPVGAFFATWNMTATIVGSSVFLLTAAVIAWFNVPAQPDHELSDAIKRDSFKDIFLGFSAISSARALVVFLPVMAVVVASTTMEGIAGVFYLQSITNTAFEYSLVLAMWAVGALIASVFYGRGWYKPQLVNAILWGGFFIGAAILLEGLVANPWIVGAGFLVGGFFNSIHNMGIRDMVYMQVPEHRQGQSWALIGSLFSSMVLVGDLLGTPGILGDARTIVMIGGATATGAAVANLLLYALVHSRVGQAQGEKTGHCPFESS
;
A
#
# COMPACT_ATOMS: atom_id res chain seq x y z
N MET A 1 10.51 -12.96 -36.33
CA MET A 1 10.24 -11.72 -35.60
C MET A 1 8.83 -11.80 -35.05
N LYS A 2 8.66 -12.34 -33.82
CA LYS A 2 7.40 -12.35 -33.10
C LYS A 2 7.11 -10.90 -32.69
N LYS A 3 6.00 -10.34 -33.19
CA LYS A 3 5.44 -9.09 -32.65
C LYS A 3 5.23 -9.34 -31.17
N LEU A 4 6.08 -8.73 -30.34
CA LEU A 4 5.73 -8.55 -28.93
C LEU A 4 4.38 -7.82 -28.95
N THR A 5 3.35 -8.50 -28.49
CA THR A 5 2.05 -7.90 -28.24
C THR A 5 2.30 -6.77 -27.25
N GLN A 6 2.29 -5.54 -27.74
CA GLN A 6 2.50 -4.36 -26.91
C GLN A 6 1.38 -4.33 -25.87
N TYR A 7 1.75 -4.36 -24.60
CA TYR A 7 0.82 -4.12 -23.50
C TYR A 7 0.15 -2.77 -23.73
N VAL A 8 -1.16 -2.75 -23.81
CA VAL A 8 -1.87 -1.49 -23.92
C VAL A 8 -2.01 -0.91 -22.52
N LYS A 9 -1.40 0.24 -22.26
CA LYS A 9 -1.42 0.91 -20.95
C LYS A 9 -2.84 1.09 -20.39
N THR A 10 -3.78 1.45 -21.21
CA THR A 10 -5.16 1.76 -20.82
C THR A 10 -5.89 0.59 -20.14
N PRO A 11 -5.89 -0.65 -20.66
CA PRO A 11 -6.53 -1.78 -19.98
C PRO A 11 -5.92 -2.10 -18.62
N LEU A 12 -4.60 -2.01 -18.46
CA LEU A 12 -3.95 -2.30 -17.19
C LEU A 12 -4.36 -1.28 -16.11
N LEU A 13 -4.37 0.01 -16.44
CA LEU A 13 -4.85 1.06 -15.54
C LEU A 13 -6.35 0.94 -15.23
N LEU A 14 -7.13 0.45 -16.21
CA LEU A 14 -8.56 0.20 -16.01
C LEU A 14 -8.79 -0.96 -15.02
N ILE A 15 -7.99 -2.02 -15.10
CA ILE A 15 -8.04 -3.14 -14.13
C ILE A 15 -7.76 -2.60 -12.73
N THR A 16 -6.66 -1.86 -12.53
CA THR A 16 -6.30 -1.22 -11.25
C THR A 16 -7.43 -0.32 -10.73
N LEU A 17 -8.07 0.45 -11.61
CA LEU A 17 -9.17 1.34 -11.23
C LEU A 17 -10.41 0.56 -10.79
N ILE A 18 -10.81 -0.47 -11.56
CA ILE A 18 -11.99 -1.29 -11.24
C ILE A 18 -11.77 -2.07 -9.94
N ASP A 19 -10.60 -2.68 -9.78
CA ASP A 19 -10.20 -3.41 -8.58
C ASP A 19 -10.19 -2.48 -7.35
N GLY A 20 -9.46 -1.38 -7.41
CA GLY A 20 -9.37 -0.42 -6.32
C GLY A 20 -10.73 0.20 -5.94
N PHE A 21 -11.60 0.45 -6.94
CA PHE A 21 -12.95 0.93 -6.68
C PHE A 21 -13.83 -0.12 -6.00
N ALA A 22 -13.78 -1.37 -6.48
CA ALA A 22 -14.53 -2.47 -5.90
C ALA A 22 -14.07 -2.75 -4.46
N ASP A 23 -12.75 -2.81 -4.23
CA ASP A 23 -12.16 -3.08 -2.91
C ASP A 23 -12.49 -1.98 -1.89
N ALA A 24 -12.30 -0.70 -2.24
CA ALA A 24 -12.59 0.42 -1.35
C ALA A 24 -14.10 0.56 -1.04
N SER A 25 -14.97 0.30 -2.02
CA SER A 25 -16.44 0.27 -1.78
C SER A 25 -16.82 -0.89 -0.89
N PHE A 26 -16.33 -2.09 -1.20
CA PHE A 26 -16.65 -3.31 -0.49
C PHE A 26 -16.16 -3.27 0.96
N GLY A 27 -14.96 -2.76 1.22
CA GLY A 27 -14.39 -2.66 2.57
C GLY A 27 -15.30 -1.91 3.54
N LEU A 28 -15.82 -0.73 3.14
CA LEU A 28 -16.78 0.02 3.95
C LEU A 28 -18.11 -0.73 4.13
N ILE A 29 -18.64 -1.27 3.02
CA ILE A 29 -19.94 -1.99 3.05
C ILE A 29 -19.84 -3.18 3.99
N LEU A 30 -18.74 -3.89 3.98
CA LEU A 30 -18.51 -5.07 4.80
C LEU A 30 -18.52 -4.74 6.30
N ILE A 31 -17.89 -3.65 6.71
CA ILE A 31 -17.90 -3.15 8.09
C ILE A 31 -19.35 -2.84 8.52
N VAL A 32 -20.09 -2.11 7.69
CA VAL A 32 -21.49 -1.78 7.97
C VAL A 32 -22.36 -3.03 7.98
N TYR A 33 -22.10 -3.99 7.10
CA TYR A 33 -22.89 -5.21 7.01
C TYR A 33 -22.72 -6.09 8.25
N ILE A 34 -21.47 -6.38 8.64
CA ILE A 34 -21.19 -7.23 9.80
C ILE A 34 -21.69 -6.58 11.10
N SER A 35 -21.61 -5.24 11.22
CA SER A 35 -22.11 -4.52 12.39
C SER A 35 -23.64 -4.60 12.58
N ARG A 36 -24.39 -4.91 11.51
CA ARG A 36 -25.84 -5.07 11.54
C ARG A 36 -26.32 -6.48 11.86
N ILE A 37 -25.50 -7.50 11.55
CA ILE A 37 -25.89 -8.90 11.64
C ILE A 37 -25.17 -9.68 12.74
N ALA A 38 -24.15 -9.08 13.37
CA ALA A 38 -23.28 -9.75 14.33
C ALA A 38 -22.92 -8.86 15.51
N GLU A 39 -22.44 -9.47 16.59
CA GLU A 39 -21.94 -8.76 17.75
C GLU A 39 -20.64 -8.00 17.45
N PRO A 40 -20.33 -6.89 18.15
CA PRO A 40 -19.17 -6.03 17.86
C PRO A 40 -17.81 -6.74 17.79
N TRP A 41 -17.61 -7.81 18.56
CA TRP A 41 -16.35 -8.55 18.55
C TRP A 41 -16.02 -9.20 17.20
N TRP A 42 -17.01 -9.45 16.33
CA TRP A 42 -16.79 -9.94 14.98
C TRP A 42 -16.06 -8.94 14.09
N LEU A 43 -16.22 -7.64 14.32
CA LEU A 43 -15.41 -6.61 13.65
C LEU A 43 -13.95 -6.74 14.02
N THR A 44 -13.66 -7.00 15.30
CA THR A 44 -12.29 -7.22 15.75
C THR A 44 -11.69 -8.48 15.12
N VAL A 45 -12.43 -9.59 15.07
CA VAL A 45 -11.97 -10.82 14.42
C VAL A 45 -11.70 -10.59 12.94
N MET A 46 -12.55 -9.84 12.25
CA MET A 46 -12.36 -9.50 10.83
C MET A 46 -11.11 -8.63 10.63
N ALA A 47 -10.90 -7.61 11.46
CA ALA A 47 -9.71 -6.75 11.39
C ALA A 47 -8.42 -7.54 11.65
N VAL A 48 -8.40 -8.34 12.72
CA VAL A 48 -7.26 -9.22 13.04
C VAL A 48 -7.00 -10.21 11.91
N GLY A 49 -8.06 -10.80 11.33
CA GLY A 49 -7.95 -11.70 10.17
C GLY A 49 -7.31 -11.02 8.96
N GLY A 50 -7.64 -9.76 8.71
CA GLY A 50 -7.03 -8.95 7.64
C GLY A 50 -5.51 -8.77 7.82
N PHE A 51 -5.06 -8.47 9.04
CA PHE A 51 -3.62 -8.36 9.35
C PHE A 51 -2.88 -9.69 9.17
N PHE A 52 -3.45 -10.78 9.67
CA PHE A 52 -2.87 -12.10 9.48
C PHE A 52 -2.69 -12.44 8.00
N THR A 53 -3.60 -11.98 7.15
CA THR A 53 -3.50 -12.19 5.70
C THR A 53 -2.23 -11.55 5.13
N GLY A 54 -1.95 -10.30 5.46
CA GLY A 54 -0.74 -9.60 5.01
C GLY A 54 0.54 -10.24 5.54
N ILE A 55 0.56 -10.60 6.82
CA ILE A 55 1.75 -11.14 7.50
C ILE A 55 2.08 -12.55 7.01
N LEU A 56 1.10 -13.46 7.02
CA LEU A 56 1.33 -14.88 6.75
C LEU A 56 1.34 -15.21 5.26
N PHE A 57 0.40 -14.64 4.49
CA PHE A 57 0.28 -14.97 3.08
C PHE A 57 1.13 -14.07 2.17
N GLY A 58 1.64 -12.91 2.65
CA GLY A 58 2.47 -12.03 1.85
C GLY A 58 3.66 -12.72 1.19
N PRO A 59 4.55 -13.41 1.93
CA PRO A 59 5.69 -14.12 1.35
C PRO A 59 5.27 -15.21 0.34
N PHE A 60 4.16 -15.92 0.63
CA PHE A 60 3.63 -16.96 -0.25
C PHE A 60 3.06 -16.36 -1.55
N THR A 61 2.28 -15.28 -1.46
CA THR A 61 1.69 -14.63 -2.65
C THR A 61 2.77 -14.00 -3.52
N GLY A 62 3.84 -13.45 -2.93
CA GLY A 62 5.00 -12.97 -3.67
C GLY A 62 5.73 -14.08 -4.42
N TRP A 63 5.94 -15.23 -3.78
CA TRP A 63 6.50 -16.40 -4.41
C TRP A 63 5.62 -16.91 -5.57
N VAL A 64 4.30 -16.96 -5.40
CA VAL A 64 3.34 -17.31 -6.47
C VAL A 64 3.43 -16.32 -7.62
N ALA A 65 3.49 -15.02 -7.34
CA ALA A 65 3.58 -13.96 -8.35
C ALA A 65 4.87 -14.04 -9.19
N ASP A 66 5.97 -14.52 -8.61
CA ASP A 66 7.23 -14.69 -9.34
C ASP A 66 7.33 -16.01 -10.09
N ARG A 67 6.57 -17.03 -9.68
CA ARG A 67 6.60 -18.37 -10.28
C ARG A 67 5.61 -18.56 -11.42
N PHE A 68 4.44 -17.95 -11.32
CA PHE A 68 3.38 -18.10 -12.31
C PHE A 68 3.33 -16.90 -13.27
N SER A 69 2.66 -17.07 -14.40
CA SER A 69 2.50 -15.97 -15.35
C SER A 69 1.74 -14.81 -14.72
N GLY A 70 2.17 -13.58 -14.97
CA GLY A 70 1.50 -12.40 -14.46
C GLY A 70 0.01 -12.34 -14.85
N ARG A 71 -0.33 -12.84 -16.05
CA ARG A 71 -1.71 -13.00 -16.50
C ARG A 71 -2.50 -13.91 -15.55
N THR A 72 -1.99 -15.11 -15.25
CA THR A 72 -2.67 -16.08 -14.39
C THR A 72 -2.79 -15.55 -12.96
N CYS A 73 -1.73 -14.92 -12.44
CA CYS A 73 -1.74 -14.36 -11.10
C CYS A 73 -2.76 -13.25 -10.98
N TRP A 74 -2.74 -12.25 -11.88
CA TRP A 74 -3.63 -11.09 -11.78
C TRP A 74 -5.09 -11.45 -12.04
N SER A 75 -5.39 -12.17 -13.14
CA SER A 75 -6.77 -12.58 -13.42
C SER A 75 -7.31 -13.60 -12.41
N GLY A 76 -6.47 -14.55 -11.98
CA GLY A 76 -6.86 -15.57 -11.01
C GLY A 76 -7.15 -15.00 -9.63
N SER A 77 -6.31 -14.07 -9.13
CA SER A 77 -6.55 -13.41 -7.85
C SER A 77 -7.84 -12.59 -7.86
N LEU A 78 -8.10 -11.81 -8.92
CA LEU A 78 -9.33 -11.05 -9.09
C LEU A 78 -10.58 -11.96 -9.17
N ALA A 79 -10.46 -13.09 -9.84
CA ALA A 79 -11.55 -14.08 -9.90
C ALA A 79 -11.83 -14.71 -8.52
N VAL A 80 -10.79 -15.03 -7.75
CA VAL A 80 -10.92 -15.50 -6.35
C VAL A 80 -11.54 -14.43 -5.48
N SER A 81 -11.11 -13.15 -5.57
CA SER A 81 -11.72 -12.04 -4.86
C SER A 81 -13.20 -11.89 -5.20
N SER A 82 -13.55 -11.93 -6.50
CA SER A 82 -14.95 -11.91 -6.96
C SER A 82 -15.77 -13.03 -6.33
N LEU A 83 -15.24 -14.27 -6.31
CA LEU A 83 -15.93 -15.40 -5.71
C LEU A 83 -16.13 -15.22 -4.20
N CYS A 84 -15.11 -14.77 -3.47
CA CYS A 84 -15.21 -14.50 -2.04
C CYS A 84 -16.31 -13.47 -1.74
N VAL A 85 -16.34 -12.36 -2.49
CA VAL A 85 -17.34 -11.31 -2.34
C VAL A 85 -18.76 -11.84 -2.69
N ALA A 86 -18.89 -12.66 -3.75
CA ALA A 86 -20.15 -13.30 -4.09
C ALA A 86 -20.64 -14.24 -2.98
N VAL A 87 -19.77 -15.06 -2.41
CA VAL A 87 -20.12 -15.97 -1.30
C VAL A 87 -20.64 -15.19 -0.10
N ILE A 88 -20.02 -14.06 0.24
CA ILE A 88 -20.51 -13.18 1.31
C ILE A 88 -21.94 -12.66 1.02
N ALA A 89 -22.21 -12.30 -0.24
CA ALA A 89 -23.53 -11.78 -0.62
C ALA A 89 -24.65 -12.81 -0.45
N PHE A 90 -24.38 -14.09 -0.76
CA PHE A 90 -25.38 -15.14 -0.73
C PHE A 90 -25.43 -15.90 0.61
N PHE A 91 -24.35 -15.91 1.38
CA PHE A 91 -24.25 -16.59 2.68
C PHE A 91 -23.82 -15.62 3.77
N PRO A 92 -24.68 -14.70 4.20
CA PRO A 92 -24.38 -13.61 5.13
C PRO A 92 -24.26 -14.08 6.58
N HIS A 93 -23.36 -14.95 6.87
CA HIS A 93 -23.07 -15.43 8.21
C HIS A 93 -21.73 -14.86 8.71
N PRO A 94 -21.58 -14.42 9.97
CA PRO A 94 -20.33 -13.81 10.46
C PRO A 94 -19.07 -14.63 10.19
N VAL A 95 -19.12 -15.95 10.40
CA VAL A 95 -18.01 -16.85 10.10
C VAL A 95 -17.66 -16.83 8.61
N THR A 96 -18.67 -16.88 7.72
CA THR A 96 -18.45 -16.82 6.27
C THR A 96 -17.82 -15.49 5.87
N ILE A 97 -18.30 -14.38 6.44
CA ILE A 97 -17.75 -13.05 6.16
C ILE A 97 -16.27 -12.99 6.54
N VAL A 98 -15.91 -13.41 7.76
CA VAL A 98 -14.52 -13.41 8.22
C VAL A 98 -13.65 -14.33 7.36
N ALA A 99 -14.09 -15.57 7.13
CA ALA A 99 -13.32 -16.52 6.33
C ALA A 99 -13.09 -16.00 4.91
N MET A 100 -14.14 -15.53 4.24
CA MET A 100 -14.03 -15.00 2.87
C MET A 100 -13.23 -13.70 2.82
N SER A 101 -13.28 -12.86 3.85
CA SER A 101 -12.42 -11.66 3.95
C SER A 101 -10.93 -12.02 4.04
N VAL A 102 -10.57 -13.08 4.76
CA VAL A 102 -9.19 -13.58 4.83
C VAL A 102 -8.73 -14.07 3.45
N PHE A 103 -9.55 -14.87 2.75
CA PHE A 103 -9.21 -15.32 1.39
C PHE A 103 -9.15 -14.16 0.39
N ASN A 104 -10.07 -13.20 0.48
CA ASN A 104 -10.05 -11.99 -0.34
C ASN A 104 -8.77 -11.17 -0.10
N GLY A 105 -8.37 -11.00 1.15
CA GLY A 105 -7.11 -10.32 1.49
C GLY A 105 -5.88 -11.05 0.94
N ALA A 106 -5.85 -12.39 0.99
CA ALA A 106 -4.77 -13.17 0.36
C ALA A 106 -4.75 -13.00 -1.17
N ALA A 107 -5.91 -13.00 -1.81
CA ALA A 107 -6.04 -12.72 -3.23
C ALA A 107 -5.59 -11.29 -3.56
N GLY A 108 -5.96 -10.29 -2.76
CA GLY A 108 -5.53 -8.89 -2.88
C GLY A 108 -4.01 -8.74 -2.78
N ASN A 109 -3.35 -9.46 -1.88
CA ASN A 109 -1.88 -9.47 -1.81
C ASN A 109 -1.25 -10.00 -3.11
N LEU A 110 -1.84 -11.04 -3.72
CA LEU A 110 -1.37 -11.56 -5.00
C LEU A 110 -1.64 -10.58 -6.15
N THR A 111 -2.81 -9.91 -6.15
CA THR A 111 -3.13 -8.83 -7.09
C THR A 111 -2.09 -7.72 -7.00
N ASN A 112 -1.78 -7.23 -5.80
CA ASN A 112 -0.78 -6.18 -5.58
C ASN A 112 0.61 -6.59 -6.07
N ALA A 113 1.04 -7.84 -5.84
CA ALA A 113 2.32 -8.35 -6.31
C ALA A 113 2.38 -8.47 -7.84
N ALA A 114 1.28 -8.93 -8.47
CA ALA A 114 1.17 -9.01 -9.93
C ALA A 114 1.14 -7.63 -10.59
N GLU A 115 0.38 -6.70 -10.03
CA GLU A 115 0.30 -5.30 -10.48
C GLU A 115 1.67 -4.61 -10.40
N PHE A 116 2.35 -4.75 -9.26
CA PHE A 116 3.70 -4.22 -9.06
C PHE A 116 4.65 -4.68 -10.16
N LYS A 117 4.61 -5.97 -10.52
CA LYS A 117 5.49 -6.57 -11.52
C LYS A 117 5.14 -6.20 -12.97
N LEU A 118 3.84 -6.03 -13.28
CA LEU A 118 3.36 -5.90 -14.65
C LEU A 118 3.21 -4.46 -15.12
N LEU A 119 2.80 -3.55 -14.25
CA LEU A 119 2.47 -2.18 -14.62
C LEU A 119 3.66 -1.40 -15.19
N PRO A 120 4.89 -1.49 -14.64
CA PRO A 120 6.05 -0.82 -15.24
C PRO A 120 6.44 -1.32 -16.62
N LYS A 121 5.99 -2.52 -17.01
CA LYS A 121 6.27 -3.14 -18.32
C LYS A 121 5.30 -2.69 -19.41
N ALA A 122 4.27 -1.93 -19.04
CA ALA A 122 3.30 -1.41 -20.02
C ALA A 122 3.98 -0.38 -20.95
N PRO A 123 3.62 -0.34 -22.24
CA PRO A 123 4.20 0.58 -23.21
C PRO A 123 4.09 2.04 -22.75
N GLY A 124 5.20 2.76 -22.77
CA GLY A 124 5.26 4.16 -22.35
C GLY A 124 5.11 4.39 -20.85
N MET A 125 5.23 3.34 -20.03
CA MET A 125 5.34 3.47 -18.58
C MET A 125 6.79 3.33 -18.13
N THR A 126 7.13 4.08 -17.11
CA THR A 126 8.36 3.95 -16.33
C THR A 126 8.01 3.46 -14.94
N PRO A 127 8.93 2.89 -14.16
CA PRO A 127 8.69 2.54 -12.76
C PRO A 127 8.01 3.68 -11.99
N SER A 128 8.53 4.90 -12.08
CA SER A 128 7.96 6.08 -11.39
C SER A 128 6.54 6.42 -11.85
N SER A 129 6.25 6.29 -13.16
CA SER A 129 4.88 6.54 -13.64
C SER A 129 3.92 5.41 -13.25
N ALA A 130 4.40 4.18 -13.12
CA ALA A 130 3.62 3.06 -12.61
C ALA A 130 3.30 3.27 -11.12
N SER A 131 4.31 3.59 -10.30
CA SER A 131 4.15 3.91 -8.89
C SER A 131 3.16 5.07 -8.67
N ALA A 132 3.28 6.13 -9.46
CA ALA A 132 2.37 7.28 -9.42
C ALA A 132 0.93 6.91 -9.81
N SER A 133 0.77 6.05 -10.83
CA SER A 133 -0.57 5.60 -11.25
C SER A 133 -1.25 4.76 -10.19
N ILE A 134 -0.54 3.82 -9.57
CA ILE A 134 -1.08 2.98 -8.49
C ILE A 134 -1.52 3.84 -7.31
N VAL A 135 -0.64 4.74 -6.82
CA VAL A 135 -0.96 5.62 -5.69
C VAL A 135 -2.09 6.59 -6.03
N GLY A 136 -2.07 7.18 -7.23
CA GLY A 136 -3.11 8.11 -7.67
C GLY A 136 -4.49 7.46 -7.82
N ILE A 137 -4.55 6.29 -8.45
CA ILE A 137 -5.79 5.52 -8.59
C ILE A 137 -6.29 5.07 -7.21
N GLY A 138 -5.40 4.54 -6.36
CA GLY A 138 -5.75 4.15 -5.00
C GLY A 138 -6.33 5.31 -4.18
N SER A 139 -5.69 6.49 -4.22
CA SER A 139 -6.18 7.69 -3.54
C SER A 139 -7.54 8.15 -4.09
N PHE A 140 -7.73 8.14 -5.41
CA PHE A 140 -9.01 8.46 -6.03
C PHE A 140 -10.11 7.48 -5.58
N CYS A 141 -9.82 6.17 -5.63
CA CYS A 141 -10.78 5.14 -5.20
C CYS A 141 -11.12 5.29 -3.72
N SER A 142 -10.14 5.56 -2.85
CA SER A 142 -10.38 5.76 -1.41
C SER A 142 -11.28 6.96 -1.09
N ILE A 143 -11.29 7.98 -1.95
CA ILE A 143 -12.18 9.15 -1.78
C ILE A 143 -13.59 8.88 -2.33
N VAL A 144 -13.68 8.29 -3.52
CA VAL A 144 -14.93 8.22 -4.29
C VAL A 144 -15.71 6.94 -4.03
N ALA A 145 -15.03 5.80 -3.91
CA ALA A 145 -15.69 4.51 -3.88
C ALA A 145 -16.51 4.25 -2.59
N PRO A 146 -16.04 4.59 -1.36
CA PRO A 146 -16.82 4.36 -0.15
C PRO A 146 -18.16 5.11 -0.13
N PRO A 147 -18.25 6.43 -0.45
CA PRO A 147 -19.55 7.13 -0.52
C PRO A 147 -20.50 6.55 -1.57
N VAL A 148 -19.95 6.18 -2.75
CA VAL A 148 -20.75 5.57 -3.82
C VAL A 148 -21.27 4.21 -3.39
N GLY A 149 -20.43 3.37 -2.81
CA GLY A 149 -20.83 2.07 -2.26
C GLY A 149 -21.88 2.20 -1.17
N ALA A 150 -21.68 3.13 -0.22
CA ALA A 150 -22.64 3.41 0.84
C ALA A 150 -23.99 3.86 0.29
N PHE A 151 -24.01 4.74 -0.72
CA PHE A 151 -25.24 5.19 -1.36
C PHE A 151 -26.04 4.02 -1.95
N PHE A 152 -25.43 3.15 -2.74
CA PHE A 152 -26.12 1.97 -3.30
C PHE A 152 -26.52 0.97 -2.21
N ALA A 153 -25.74 0.81 -1.15
CA ALA A 153 -26.04 -0.06 -0.03
C ALA A 153 -27.31 0.37 0.75
N THR A 154 -27.70 1.67 0.71
CA THR A 154 -28.95 2.14 1.29
C THR A 154 -30.17 1.57 0.57
N TRP A 155 -30.06 1.29 -0.74
CA TRP A 155 -31.16 0.72 -1.53
C TRP A 155 -31.20 -0.80 -1.37
N ASN A 156 -30.09 -1.48 -1.58
CA ASN A 156 -30.00 -2.93 -1.43
C ASN A 156 -28.55 -3.36 -1.14
N MET A 157 -28.29 -3.75 0.08
CA MET A 157 -26.96 -4.18 0.54
C MET A 157 -26.44 -5.38 -0.27
N THR A 158 -27.25 -6.42 -0.41
CA THR A 158 -26.87 -7.64 -1.14
C THR A 158 -26.58 -7.34 -2.61
N ALA A 159 -27.43 -6.55 -3.27
CA ALA A 159 -27.19 -6.15 -4.67
C ALA A 159 -25.90 -5.35 -4.83
N THR A 160 -25.56 -4.52 -3.85
CA THR A 160 -24.32 -3.74 -3.88
C THR A 160 -23.08 -4.63 -3.73
N ILE A 161 -23.13 -5.63 -2.83
CA ILE A 161 -22.06 -6.60 -2.66
C ILE A 161 -21.90 -7.45 -3.96
N VAL A 162 -23.02 -7.91 -4.55
CA VAL A 162 -23.00 -8.61 -5.85
C VAL A 162 -22.44 -7.71 -6.94
N GLY A 163 -22.77 -6.43 -6.95
CA GLY A 163 -22.20 -5.44 -7.86
C GLY A 163 -20.68 -5.38 -7.75
N SER A 164 -20.13 -5.29 -6.54
CA SER A 164 -18.67 -5.31 -6.31
C SER A 164 -18.05 -6.61 -6.83
N SER A 165 -18.69 -7.76 -6.61
CA SER A 165 -18.23 -9.05 -7.17
C SER A 165 -18.19 -9.02 -8.70
N VAL A 166 -19.22 -8.49 -9.36
CA VAL A 166 -19.28 -8.35 -10.83
C VAL A 166 -18.18 -7.42 -11.34
N PHE A 167 -17.89 -6.31 -10.63
CA PHE A 167 -16.76 -5.43 -10.97
C PHE A 167 -15.43 -6.18 -10.93
N LEU A 168 -15.16 -6.94 -9.87
CA LEU A 168 -13.94 -7.76 -9.74
C LEU A 168 -13.85 -8.83 -10.84
N LEU A 169 -14.97 -9.51 -11.16
CA LEU A 169 -15.01 -10.47 -12.26
C LEU A 169 -14.72 -9.80 -13.60
N THR A 170 -15.27 -8.61 -13.83
CA THR A 170 -15.00 -7.83 -15.04
C THR A 170 -13.52 -7.49 -15.13
N ALA A 171 -12.89 -7.04 -14.04
CA ALA A 171 -11.45 -6.80 -13.99
C ALA A 171 -10.65 -8.08 -14.29
N ALA A 172 -11.06 -9.23 -13.73
CA ALA A 172 -10.43 -10.52 -13.99
C ALA A 172 -10.48 -10.90 -15.48
N VAL A 173 -11.64 -10.72 -16.12
CA VAL A 173 -11.84 -10.99 -17.56
C VAL A 173 -10.98 -10.04 -18.40
N ILE A 174 -10.97 -8.74 -18.09
CA ILE A 174 -10.13 -7.76 -18.79
C ILE A 174 -8.64 -8.16 -18.63
N ALA A 175 -8.20 -8.56 -17.42
CA ALA A 175 -6.84 -9.01 -17.17
C ALA A 175 -6.50 -10.26 -18.00
N TRP A 176 -7.39 -11.23 -18.08
CA TRP A 176 -7.17 -12.46 -18.85
C TRP A 176 -6.93 -12.19 -20.34
N PHE A 177 -7.65 -11.26 -20.95
CA PHE A 177 -7.54 -10.98 -22.38
C PHE A 177 -6.45 -9.96 -22.73
N ASN A 178 -6.10 -9.05 -21.83
CA ASN A 178 -5.19 -7.94 -22.13
C ASN A 178 -3.79 -8.10 -21.54
N VAL A 179 -3.60 -8.94 -20.53
CA VAL A 179 -2.27 -9.26 -20.00
C VAL A 179 -1.68 -10.42 -20.83
N PRO A 180 -0.51 -10.27 -21.46
CA PRO A 180 0.08 -11.34 -22.25
C PRO A 180 0.49 -12.51 -21.37
N ALA A 181 0.32 -13.72 -21.91
CA ALA A 181 0.92 -14.91 -21.32
C ALA A 181 2.44 -14.84 -21.46
N GLN A 182 3.17 -15.13 -20.38
CA GLN A 182 4.62 -15.27 -20.46
C GLN A 182 4.99 -16.47 -21.34
N PRO A 183 6.11 -16.40 -22.09
CA PRO A 183 6.56 -17.55 -22.86
C PRO A 183 6.88 -18.75 -21.95
N ASP A 184 6.50 -19.96 -22.37
CA ASP A 184 6.69 -21.20 -21.60
C ASP A 184 8.14 -21.48 -21.20
N HIS A 185 9.12 -20.97 -21.95
CA HIS A 185 10.56 -21.12 -21.64
C HIS A 185 10.97 -20.40 -20.36
N GLU A 186 10.47 -19.18 -20.11
CA GLU A 186 10.77 -18.45 -18.88
C GLU A 186 10.11 -19.10 -17.66
N LEU A 187 8.90 -19.66 -17.85
CA LEU A 187 8.20 -20.43 -16.82
C LEU A 187 8.93 -21.73 -16.47
N SER A 188 9.43 -22.46 -17.47
CA SER A 188 10.11 -23.75 -17.27
C SER A 188 11.40 -23.62 -16.48
N ASP A 189 12.17 -22.55 -16.69
CA ASP A 189 13.42 -22.29 -15.96
C ASP A 189 13.17 -21.79 -14.53
N ALA A 190 12.11 -21.04 -14.30
CA ALA A 190 11.68 -20.62 -12.97
C ALA A 190 11.17 -21.84 -12.15
N ILE A 191 10.38 -22.74 -12.76
CA ILE A 191 9.85 -23.92 -12.08
C ILE A 191 10.95 -24.90 -11.67
N LYS A 192 12.02 -25.01 -12.45
CA LYS A 192 13.11 -25.95 -12.18
C LYS A 192 14.05 -25.53 -11.05
N ARG A 193 14.04 -24.26 -10.65
CA ARG A 193 15.02 -23.72 -9.70
C ARG A 193 14.52 -23.60 -8.26
N ASP A 194 13.19 -23.59 -8.01
CA ASP A 194 12.67 -23.10 -6.74
C ASP A 194 11.97 -24.20 -5.93
N SER A 195 12.56 -24.47 -4.76
CA SER A 195 11.92 -25.23 -3.67
C SER A 195 11.02 -24.30 -2.84
N PHE A 196 10.08 -24.85 -2.07
CA PHE A 196 9.26 -24.09 -1.11
C PHE A 196 10.11 -23.29 -0.10
N LYS A 197 11.36 -23.72 0.11
CA LYS A 197 12.36 -23.00 0.91
C LYS A 197 12.73 -21.63 0.33
N ASP A 198 12.46 -21.42 -0.95
CA ASP A 198 12.81 -20.20 -1.67
C ASP A 198 11.80 -19.06 -1.44
N ILE A 199 10.71 -19.29 -0.71
CA ILE A 199 9.78 -18.23 -0.27
C ILE A 199 10.51 -17.08 0.43
N PHE A 200 11.58 -17.39 1.16
CA PHE A 200 12.37 -16.41 1.89
C PHE A 200 13.52 -15.81 1.09
N LEU A 201 13.70 -16.16 -0.18
CA LEU A 201 14.76 -15.59 -1.03
C LEU A 201 14.55 -14.09 -1.33
N GLY A 202 13.32 -13.61 -1.21
CA GLY A 202 13.03 -12.18 -1.21
C GLY A 202 13.80 -11.43 -0.09
N PHE A 203 14.02 -12.05 1.08
CA PHE A 203 14.87 -11.49 2.14
C PHE A 203 16.32 -11.34 1.70
N SER A 204 16.84 -12.34 0.99
CA SER A 204 18.22 -12.27 0.44
C SER A 204 18.33 -11.15 -0.60
N ALA A 205 17.32 -10.96 -1.44
CA ALA A 205 17.30 -9.88 -2.42
C ALA A 205 17.22 -8.49 -1.74
N ILE A 206 16.37 -8.35 -0.70
CA ILE A 206 16.30 -7.11 0.08
C ILE A 206 17.60 -6.86 0.84
N SER A 207 18.19 -7.88 1.48
CA SER A 207 19.42 -7.73 2.24
C SER A 207 20.64 -7.38 1.37
N SER A 208 20.63 -7.74 0.09
CA SER A 208 21.65 -7.32 -0.88
C SER A 208 21.46 -5.90 -1.39
N ALA A 209 20.25 -5.35 -1.29
CA ALA A 209 19.91 -3.98 -1.63
C ALA A 209 20.24 -3.03 -0.46
N ARG A 210 21.48 -2.56 -0.38
CA ARG A 210 22.02 -1.79 0.77
C ARG A 210 21.14 -0.62 1.21
N ALA A 211 20.55 0.11 0.28
CA ALA A 211 19.69 1.23 0.61
C ALA A 211 18.38 0.76 1.28
N LEU A 212 17.75 -0.31 0.79
CA LEU A 212 16.54 -0.87 1.41
C LEU A 212 16.80 -1.30 2.86
N VAL A 213 17.92 -1.97 3.12
CA VAL A 213 18.30 -2.40 4.50
C VAL A 213 18.41 -1.21 5.45
N VAL A 214 18.94 -0.07 4.98
CA VAL A 214 19.07 1.14 5.81
C VAL A 214 17.73 1.83 6.04
N PHE A 215 16.87 1.87 5.03
CA PHE A 215 15.62 2.63 5.10
C PHE A 215 14.42 1.84 5.66
N LEU A 216 14.34 0.54 5.42
CA LEU A 216 13.21 -0.28 5.86
C LEU A 216 12.89 -0.19 7.36
N PRO A 217 13.84 -0.20 8.31
CA PRO A 217 13.53 -0.07 9.72
C PRO A 217 12.84 1.26 10.06
N VAL A 218 13.31 2.36 9.47
CA VAL A 218 12.69 3.68 9.69
C VAL A 218 11.30 3.76 9.06
N MET A 219 11.14 3.19 7.87
CA MET A 219 9.83 3.08 7.23
C MET A 219 8.86 2.29 8.09
N ALA A 220 9.30 1.19 8.68
CA ALA A 220 8.51 0.39 9.61
C ALA A 220 8.00 1.23 10.79
N VAL A 221 8.87 2.06 11.38
CA VAL A 221 8.49 2.99 12.46
C VAL A 221 7.50 4.06 11.95
N VAL A 222 7.72 4.62 10.77
CA VAL A 222 6.80 5.61 10.18
C VAL A 222 5.42 4.98 9.94
N VAL A 223 5.36 3.75 9.41
CA VAL A 223 4.09 3.02 9.22
C VAL A 223 3.39 2.78 10.54
N ALA A 224 4.07 2.29 11.57
CA ALA A 224 3.48 2.11 12.90
C ALA A 224 2.94 3.44 13.47
N SER A 225 3.68 4.52 13.29
CA SER A 225 3.29 5.84 13.79
C SER A 225 2.07 6.42 13.05
N THR A 226 1.97 6.23 11.73
CA THR A 226 0.80 6.67 10.95
C THR A 226 -0.44 5.88 11.31
N THR A 227 -0.32 4.60 11.65
CA THR A 227 -1.46 3.78 12.08
C THR A 227 -1.84 4.06 13.54
N MET A 228 -0.89 4.38 14.41
CA MET A 228 -1.21 4.91 15.76
C MET A 228 -2.08 6.17 15.65
N GLU A 229 -1.70 7.12 14.79
CA GLU A 229 -2.50 8.30 14.50
C GLU A 229 -3.84 7.91 13.90
N GLY A 230 -3.89 7.00 12.93
CA GLY A 230 -5.12 6.55 12.29
C GLY A 230 -6.18 6.05 13.28
N ILE A 231 -5.80 5.45 14.40
CA ILE A 231 -6.73 5.04 15.47
C ILE A 231 -6.99 6.17 16.47
N ALA A 232 -5.95 6.74 17.08
CA ALA A 232 -6.08 7.76 18.11
C ALA A 232 -6.61 9.09 17.54
N GLY A 233 -6.19 9.46 16.33
CA GLY A 233 -6.58 10.68 15.64
C GLY A 233 -8.09 10.76 15.39
N VAL A 234 -8.77 9.62 15.17
CA VAL A 234 -10.24 9.61 15.06
C VAL A 234 -10.89 10.23 16.29
N PHE A 235 -10.48 9.83 17.48
CA PHE A 235 -11.04 10.35 18.74
C PHE A 235 -10.59 11.79 18.99
N TYR A 236 -9.35 12.11 18.70
CA TYR A 236 -8.82 13.45 18.89
C TYR A 236 -9.46 14.46 17.93
N LEU A 237 -9.53 14.15 16.63
CA LEU A 237 -10.17 15.02 15.63
C LEU A 237 -11.64 15.26 15.93
N GLN A 238 -12.38 14.22 16.35
CA GLN A 238 -13.78 14.38 16.78
C GLN A 238 -13.91 15.32 17.97
N SER A 239 -12.91 15.42 18.83
CA SER A 239 -12.94 16.33 19.99
C SER A 239 -12.69 17.81 19.63
N ILE A 240 -12.04 18.10 18.50
CA ILE A 240 -11.70 19.45 18.05
C ILE A 240 -12.55 19.93 16.87
N THR A 241 -13.34 19.05 16.23
CA THR A 241 -14.28 19.40 15.13
C THR A 241 -15.68 19.62 15.68
N ASN A 242 -16.40 20.58 15.10
CA ASN A 242 -17.76 20.92 15.56
C ASN A 242 -18.84 20.10 14.86
N THR A 243 -18.54 19.59 13.67
CA THR A 243 -19.50 18.85 12.84
C THR A 243 -18.84 17.64 12.17
N ALA A 244 -19.65 16.61 11.87
CA ALA A 244 -19.19 15.47 11.08
C ALA A 244 -18.68 15.87 9.67
N PHE A 245 -19.21 16.95 9.11
CA PHE A 245 -18.75 17.48 7.82
C PHE A 245 -17.34 18.05 7.94
N GLU A 246 -17.07 18.89 8.96
CA GLU A 246 -15.74 19.43 9.23
C GLU A 246 -14.71 18.32 9.44
N TYR A 247 -15.04 17.33 10.25
CA TYR A 247 -14.21 16.14 10.45
C TYR A 247 -13.88 15.42 9.14
N SER A 248 -14.90 15.16 8.31
CA SER A 248 -14.73 14.47 7.03
C SER A 248 -13.86 15.28 6.06
N LEU A 249 -13.99 16.60 6.07
CA LEU A 249 -13.20 17.47 5.21
C LEU A 249 -11.71 17.48 5.61
N VAL A 250 -11.42 17.49 6.92
CA VAL A 250 -10.05 17.39 7.44
C VAL A 250 -9.40 16.07 7.01
N LEU A 251 -10.10 14.95 7.16
CA LEU A 251 -9.60 13.65 6.72
C LEU A 251 -9.38 13.58 5.19
N ALA A 252 -10.29 14.17 4.41
CA ALA A 252 -10.16 14.19 2.96
C ALA A 252 -8.90 14.92 2.47
N MET A 253 -8.38 15.90 3.25
CA MET A 253 -7.16 16.63 2.88
C MET A 253 -5.93 15.73 2.73
N TRP A 254 -5.83 14.65 3.52
CA TRP A 254 -4.76 13.67 3.36
C TRP A 254 -4.80 13.00 1.97
N ALA A 255 -5.96 12.54 1.56
CA ALA A 255 -6.14 11.89 0.26
C ALA A 255 -5.97 12.87 -0.91
N VAL A 256 -6.37 14.14 -0.74
CA VAL A 256 -6.12 15.21 -1.72
C VAL A 256 -4.62 15.46 -1.87
N GLY A 257 -3.88 15.54 -0.76
CA GLY A 257 -2.42 15.64 -0.77
C GLY A 257 -1.76 14.49 -1.52
N ALA A 258 -2.20 13.27 -1.26
CA ALA A 258 -1.74 12.04 -1.92
C ALA A 258 -2.00 12.06 -3.44
N LEU A 259 -3.18 12.52 -3.84
CA LEU A 259 -3.54 12.64 -5.25
C LEU A 259 -2.69 13.70 -5.98
N ILE A 260 -2.47 14.85 -5.35
CA ILE A 260 -1.60 15.90 -5.89
C ILE A 260 -0.17 15.35 -6.07
N ALA A 261 0.39 14.68 -5.06
CA ALA A 261 1.71 14.07 -5.15
C ALA A 261 1.84 13.08 -6.31
N SER A 262 0.84 12.23 -6.51
CA SER A 262 0.86 11.24 -7.60
C SER A 262 0.92 11.89 -8.98
N VAL A 263 0.19 13.00 -9.17
CA VAL A 263 0.22 13.77 -10.42
C VAL A 263 1.59 14.41 -10.66
N PHE A 264 2.18 15.04 -9.63
CA PHE A 264 3.51 15.65 -9.72
C PHE A 264 4.59 14.61 -10.02
N TYR A 265 4.56 13.51 -9.30
CA TYR A 265 5.52 12.41 -9.46
C TYR A 265 5.41 11.76 -10.84
N GLY A 266 4.20 11.44 -11.27
CA GLY A 266 3.94 10.78 -12.56
C GLY A 266 4.27 11.65 -13.77
N ARG A 267 4.18 12.99 -13.66
CA ARG A 267 4.59 13.94 -14.71
C ARG A 267 6.09 14.25 -14.71
N GLY A 268 6.82 13.75 -13.73
CA GLY A 268 8.24 14.03 -13.60
C GLY A 268 8.56 15.49 -13.22
N TRP A 269 7.57 16.25 -12.74
CA TRP A 269 7.78 17.61 -12.25
C TRP A 269 8.59 17.62 -10.96
N TYR A 270 8.46 16.56 -10.19
CA TYR A 270 9.29 16.26 -9.07
C TYR A 270 10.14 15.04 -9.44
N LYS A 271 11.45 15.22 -9.62
CA LYS A 271 12.44 14.15 -9.76
C LYS A 271 13.25 14.11 -8.47
N PRO A 272 12.70 13.59 -7.37
CA PRO A 272 13.48 13.45 -6.17
C PRO A 272 14.56 12.42 -6.47
N GLN A 273 15.76 12.66 -5.99
CA GLN A 273 16.65 11.55 -5.72
C GLN A 273 15.88 10.61 -4.79
N LEU A 274 15.81 9.33 -5.12
CA LEU A 274 14.99 8.33 -4.39
C LEU A 274 15.21 8.40 -2.88
N VAL A 275 16.47 8.53 -2.49
CA VAL A 275 16.89 8.71 -1.09
C VAL A 275 16.23 9.93 -0.45
N ASN A 276 16.26 11.08 -1.12
CA ASN A 276 15.65 12.30 -0.61
C ASN A 276 14.12 12.18 -0.49
N ALA A 277 13.46 11.51 -1.44
CA ALA A 277 12.01 11.27 -1.39
C ALA A 277 11.64 10.48 -0.13
N ILE A 278 12.42 9.46 0.22
CA ILE A 278 12.18 8.63 1.39
C ILE A 278 12.48 9.39 2.68
N LEU A 279 13.64 10.04 2.76
CA LEU A 279 14.09 10.74 3.96
C LEU A 279 13.15 11.91 4.32
N TRP A 280 12.90 12.81 3.36
CA TRP A 280 12.02 13.96 3.58
C TRP A 280 10.55 13.54 3.66
N GLY A 281 10.15 12.49 2.94
CA GLY A 281 8.82 11.90 3.06
C GLY A 281 8.52 11.51 4.49
N GLY A 282 9.36 10.67 5.11
CA GLY A 282 9.21 10.26 6.50
C GLY A 282 9.19 11.42 7.50
N PHE A 283 10.05 12.42 7.29
CA PHE A 283 10.09 13.61 8.15
C PHE A 283 8.78 14.39 8.11
N PHE A 284 8.28 14.73 6.92
CA PHE A 284 7.06 15.53 6.79
C PHE A 284 5.80 14.78 7.19
N ILE A 285 5.76 13.45 7.03
CA ILE A 285 4.69 12.61 7.57
C ILE A 285 4.64 12.76 9.09
N GLY A 286 5.78 12.51 9.76
CA GLY A 286 5.87 12.62 11.22
C GLY A 286 5.56 14.02 11.73
N ALA A 287 6.06 15.05 11.06
CA ALA A 287 5.80 16.46 11.42
C ALA A 287 4.31 16.84 11.26
N ALA A 288 3.60 16.30 10.25
CA ALA A 288 2.18 16.52 10.07
C ALA A 288 1.36 15.90 11.21
N ILE A 289 1.67 14.66 11.58
CA ILE A 289 1.04 13.97 12.71
C ILE A 289 1.35 14.69 14.04
N LEU A 290 2.58 15.14 14.24
CA LEU A 290 2.95 15.89 15.43
C LEU A 290 2.19 17.22 15.51
N LEU A 291 2.06 17.93 14.39
CA LEU A 291 1.29 19.17 14.29
C LEU A 291 -0.18 18.96 14.69
N GLU A 292 -0.80 17.85 14.26
CA GLU A 292 -2.14 17.48 14.67
C GLU A 292 -2.27 17.45 16.20
N GLY A 293 -1.39 16.73 16.89
CA GLY A 293 -1.45 16.65 18.37
C GLY A 293 -1.11 17.96 19.09
N LEU A 294 -0.30 18.82 18.48
CA LEU A 294 0.11 20.09 19.08
C LEU A 294 -0.94 21.20 18.98
N VAL A 295 -1.74 21.20 17.92
CA VAL A 295 -2.65 22.31 17.58
C VAL A 295 -4.09 21.86 17.56
N ALA A 296 -4.91 22.40 18.48
CA ALA A 296 -6.35 22.12 18.55
C ALA A 296 -7.16 23.01 17.57
N ASN A 297 -6.76 23.04 16.30
CA ASN A 297 -7.48 23.77 15.25
C ASN A 297 -7.64 22.85 14.03
N PRO A 298 -8.88 22.45 13.66
CA PRO A 298 -9.11 21.48 12.60
C PRO A 298 -8.59 21.93 11.23
N TRP A 299 -8.57 23.21 10.93
CA TRP A 299 -8.10 23.72 9.64
C TRP A 299 -6.56 23.69 9.51
N ILE A 300 -5.85 23.96 10.62
CA ILE A 300 -4.39 23.83 10.66
C ILE A 300 -3.99 22.37 10.57
N VAL A 301 -4.72 21.49 11.28
CA VAL A 301 -4.55 20.03 11.17
C VAL A 301 -4.82 19.55 9.75
N GLY A 302 -5.90 20.02 9.11
CA GLY A 302 -6.21 19.71 7.73
C GLY A 302 -5.11 20.14 6.75
N ALA A 303 -4.54 21.33 6.93
CA ALA A 303 -3.37 21.77 6.14
C ALA A 303 -2.15 20.86 6.38
N GLY A 304 -1.92 20.45 7.63
CA GLY A 304 -0.91 19.44 7.98
C GLY A 304 -1.17 18.10 7.28
N PHE A 305 -2.41 17.63 7.25
CA PHE A 305 -2.82 16.40 6.56
C PHE A 305 -2.61 16.48 5.05
N LEU A 306 -2.88 17.60 4.43
CA LEU A 306 -2.59 17.79 3.00
C LEU A 306 -1.09 17.64 2.70
N VAL A 307 -0.24 18.25 3.54
CA VAL A 307 1.22 18.11 3.44
C VAL A 307 1.64 16.67 3.76
N GLY A 308 1.13 16.09 4.84
CA GLY A 308 1.40 14.72 5.25
C GLY A 308 1.03 13.70 4.17
N GLY A 309 -0.16 13.82 3.60
CA GLY A 309 -0.63 12.95 2.51
C GLY A 309 0.20 13.09 1.23
N PHE A 310 0.61 14.34 0.89
CA PHE A 310 1.53 14.58 -0.23
C PHE A 310 2.85 13.84 -0.02
N PHE A 311 3.50 14.05 1.10
CA PHE A 311 4.80 13.43 1.38
C PHE A 311 4.71 11.93 1.65
N ASN A 312 3.61 11.44 2.23
CA ASN A 312 3.36 10.00 2.36
C ASN A 312 3.32 9.31 0.99
N SER A 313 2.68 9.92 0.01
CA SER A 313 2.65 9.38 -1.36
C SER A 313 4.02 9.42 -2.03
N ILE A 314 4.77 10.52 -1.88
CA ILE A 314 6.16 10.61 -2.36
C ILE A 314 7.02 9.51 -1.73
N HIS A 315 6.91 9.30 -0.42
CA HIS A 315 7.61 8.27 0.32
C HIS A 315 7.29 6.86 -0.21
N ASN A 316 6.00 6.53 -0.35
CA ASN A 316 5.56 5.23 -0.86
C ASN A 316 5.99 4.99 -2.31
N MET A 317 5.93 6.01 -3.18
CA MET A 317 6.40 5.89 -4.57
C MET A 317 7.92 5.72 -4.61
N GLY A 318 8.67 6.44 -3.76
CA GLY A 318 10.12 6.29 -3.64
C GLY A 318 10.55 4.87 -3.23
N ILE A 319 9.82 4.24 -2.29
CA ILE A 319 10.07 2.84 -1.89
C ILE A 319 9.87 1.89 -3.06
N ARG A 320 8.76 2.04 -3.79
CA ARG A 320 8.45 1.21 -4.97
C ARG A 320 9.56 1.34 -6.02
N ASP A 321 9.95 2.56 -6.34
CA ASP A 321 10.99 2.83 -7.33
C ASP A 321 12.35 2.26 -6.88
N MET A 322 12.67 2.31 -5.57
CA MET A 322 13.88 1.70 -5.03
C MET A 322 13.88 0.18 -5.20
N VAL A 323 12.75 -0.49 -4.99
CA VAL A 323 12.63 -1.93 -5.26
C VAL A 323 12.84 -2.22 -6.74
N TYR A 324 12.23 -1.44 -7.65
CA TYR A 324 12.42 -1.61 -9.09
C TYR A 324 13.89 -1.44 -9.52
N MET A 325 14.62 -0.52 -8.89
CA MET A 325 16.01 -0.24 -9.27
C MET A 325 17.05 -1.17 -8.65
N GLN A 326 16.82 -1.65 -7.42
CA GLN A 326 17.83 -2.37 -6.65
C GLN A 326 17.58 -3.88 -6.55
N VAL A 327 16.34 -4.33 -6.82
CA VAL A 327 15.98 -5.74 -6.73
C VAL A 327 15.91 -6.35 -8.14
N PRO A 328 16.54 -7.50 -8.37
CA PRO A 328 16.45 -8.22 -9.65
C PRO A 328 14.99 -8.49 -10.03
N GLU A 329 14.65 -8.34 -11.32
CA GLU A 329 13.27 -8.41 -11.83
C GLU A 329 12.53 -9.69 -11.39
N HIS A 330 13.22 -10.84 -11.43
CA HIS A 330 12.64 -12.13 -11.05
C HIS A 330 12.38 -12.29 -9.53
N ARG A 331 12.79 -11.31 -8.69
CA ARG A 331 12.60 -11.29 -7.23
C ARG A 331 11.75 -10.11 -6.75
N GLN A 332 11.34 -9.24 -7.66
CA GLN A 332 10.61 -8.02 -7.28
C GLN A 332 9.28 -8.32 -6.61
N GLY A 333 8.52 -9.32 -7.10
CA GLY A 333 7.25 -9.73 -6.50
C GLY A 333 7.40 -10.24 -5.07
N GLN A 334 8.38 -11.13 -4.82
CA GLN A 334 8.69 -11.63 -3.48
C GLN A 334 9.14 -10.52 -2.54
N SER A 335 10.06 -9.66 -3.00
CA SER A 335 10.58 -8.57 -2.19
C SER A 335 9.49 -7.57 -1.82
N TRP A 336 8.62 -7.21 -2.78
CA TRP A 336 7.49 -6.32 -2.52
C TRP A 336 6.49 -6.92 -1.54
N ALA A 337 6.15 -8.19 -1.69
CA ALA A 337 5.26 -8.90 -0.78
C ALA A 337 5.83 -9.01 0.64
N LEU A 338 7.15 -9.21 0.79
CA LEU A 338 7.83 -9.20 2.10
C LEU A 338 7.81 -7.82 2.77
N ILE A 339 8.04 -6.75 1.98
CA ILE A 339 7.90 -5.37 2.48
C ILE A 339 6.45 -5.13 2.92
N GLY A 340 5.47 -5.60 2.15
CA GLY A 340 4.05 -5.56 2.52
C GLY A 340 3.76 -6.31 3.82
N SER A 341 4.35 -7.49 4.03
CA SER A 341 4.22 -8.25 5.29
C SER A 341 4.82 -7.52 6.49
N LEU A 342 5.98 -6.89 6.31
CA LEU A 342 6.60 -6.05 7.33
C LEU A 342 5.68 -4.87 7.67
N PHE A 343 5.15 -4.19 6.67
CA PHE A 343 4.23 -3.06 6.90
C PHE A 343 2.94 -3.50 7.57
N SER A 344 2.33 -4.62 7.16
CA SER A 344 1.16 -5.18 7.83
C SER A 344 1.42 -5.51 9.31
N SER A 345 2.62 -5.98 9.63
CA SER A 345 3.02 -6.21 11.02
C SER A 345 3.12 -4.90 11.81
N MET A 346 3.66 -3.84 11.18
CA MET A 346 3.79 -2.52 11.79
C MET A 346 2.43 -1.81 11.91
N VAL A 347 1.52 -2.03 10.96
CA VAL A 347 0.11 -1.59 11.07
C VAL A 347 -0.53 -2.19 12.32
N LEU A 348 -0.43 -3.50 12.51
CA LEU A 348 -0.96 -4.15 13.71
C LEU A 348 -0.36 -3.58 15.00
N VAL A 349 0.96 -3.35 15.05
CA VAL A 349 1.62 -2.72 16.21
C VAL A 349 1.10 -1.31 16.42
N GLY A 350 0.98 -0.51 15.36
CA GLY A 350 0.48 0.85 15.42
C GLY A 350 -0.97 0.92 15.89
N ASP A 351 -1.85 0.06 15.38
CA ASP A 351 -3.26 0.01 15.79
C ASP A 351 -3.41 -0.36 17.27
N LEU A 352 -2.63 -1.32 17.75
CA LEU A 352 -2.62 -1.69 19.17
C LEU A 352 -2.16 -0.51 20.03
N LEU A 353 -1.02 0.11 19.70
CA LEU A 353 -0.48 1.24 20.44
C LEU A 353 -1.32 2.51 20.29
N GLY A 354 -2.03 2.66 19.18
CA GLY A 354 -2.95 3.74 18.88
C GLY A 354 -4.27 3.71 19.67
N THR A 355 -4.55 2.59 20.35
CA THR A 355 -5.79 2.48 21.13
C THR A 355 -5.73 3.37 22.37
N PRO A 356 -6.69 4.33 22.53
CA PRO A 356 -6.73 5.19 23.71
C PRO A 356 -6.80 4.39 25.00
N GLY A 357 -6.01 4.79 26.00
CA GLY A 357 -5.86 4.10 27.28
C GLY A 357 -4.64 3.18 27.37
N ILE A 358 -3.98 2.81 26.28
CA ILE A 358 -2.75 2.02 26.31
C ILE A 358 -1.52 2.90 26.61
N LEU A 359 -1.31 3.97 25.84
CA LEU A 359 -0.19 4.89 26.01
C LEU A 359 -0.62 6.28 26.54
N GLY A 360 -1.90 6.46 26.83
CA GLY A 360 -2.48 7.70 27.31
C GLY A 360 -3.80 8.05 26.62
N ASP A 361 -4.17 9.32 26.64
CA ASP A 361 -5.31 9.83 25.91
C ASP A 361 -5.01 9.95 24.38
N ALA A 362 -6.04 10.12 23.58
CA ALA A 362 -5.92 10.16 22.13
C ALA A 362 -4.92 11.22 21.63
N ARG A 363 -4.93 12.43 22.22
CA ARG A 363 -4.01 13.51 21.89
C ARG A 363 -2.54 13.14 22.18
N THR A 364 -2.29 12.56 23.34
CA THR A 364 -0.95 12.10 23.75
C THR A 364 -0.43 11.04 22.81
N ILE A 365 -1.26 10.08 22.40
CA ILE A 365 -0.89 9.02 21.47
C ILE A 365 -0.51 9.61 20.09
N VAL A 366 -1.31 10.54 19.56
CA VAL A 366 -1.00 11.24 18.30
C VAL A 366 0.35 11.96 18.41
N MET A 367 0.61 12.69 19.52
CA MET A 367 1.90 13.36 19.76
C MET A 367 3.07 12.36 19.82
N ILE A 368 2.91 11.23 20.52
CA ILE A 368 3.94 10.17 20.59
C ILE A 368 4.20 9.60 19.19
N GLY A 369 3.16 9.28 18.42
CA GLY A 369 3.29 8.78 17.05
C GLY A 369 4.04 9.76 16.15
N GLY A 370 3.63 11.02 16.16
CA GLY A 370 4.27 12.08 15.37
C GLY A 370 5.74 12.33 15.78
N ALA A 371 6.01 12.39 17.09
CA ALA A 371 7.38 12.56 17.61
C ALA A 371 8.27 11.36 17.24
N THR A 372 7.74 10.13 17.34
CA THR A 372 8.46 8.89 17.02
C THR A 372 8.79 8.83 15.52
N ALA A 373 7.82 9.11 14.64
CA ALA A 373 8.05 9.14 13.20
C ALA A 373 9.06 10.23 12.79
N THR A 374 8.90 11.45 13.33
CA THR A 374 9.82 12.57 13.07
C THR A 374 11.22 12.24 13.57
N GLY A 375 11.35 11.73 14.80
CA GLY A 375 12.62 11.35 15.40
C GLY A 375 13.34 10.26 14.61
N ALA A 376 12.60 9.22 14.17
CA ALA A 376 13.15 8.15 13.32
C ALA A 376 13.62 8.70 11.97
N ALA A 377 12.85 9.59 11.34
CA ALA A 377 13.25 10.22 10.08
C ALA A 377 14.48 11.10 10.21
N VAL A 378 14.58 11.89 11.29
CA VAL A 378 15.75 12.73 11.61
C VAL A 378 16.98 11.84 11.86
N ALA A 379 16.82 10.77 12.64
CA ALA A 379 17.90 9.80 12.87
C ALA A 379 18.41 9.20 11.54
N ASN A 380 17.51 8.88 10.62
CA ASN A 380 17.87 8.37 9.30
C ASN A 380 18.59 9.42 8.44
N LEU A 381 18.14 10.68 8.45
CA LEU A 381 18.83 11.80 7.78
C LEU A 381 20.26 11.94 8.29
N LEU A 382 20.46 11.88 9.61
CA LEU A 382 21.78 11.99 10.24
C LEU A 382 22.67 10.77 9.88
N LEU A 383 22.13 9.56 9.93
CA LEU A 383 22.86 8.34 9.55
C LEU A 383 23.28 8.40 8.08
N TYR A 384 22.37 8.81 7.20
CA TYR A 384 22.67 8.96 5.78
C TYR A 384 23.78 9.99 5.54
N ALA A 385 23.70 11.17 6.19
CA ALA A 385 24.71 12.21 6.08
C ALA A 385 26.09 11.75 6.59
N LEU A 386 26.13 11.01 7.72
CA LEU A 386 27.36 10.45 8.29
C LEU A 386 28.00 9.38 7.39
N VAL A 387 27.18 8.50 6.80
CA VAL A 387 27.68 7.48 5.87
C VAL A 387 28.23 8.13 4.60
N HIS A 388 27.52 9.12 4.08
CA HIS A 388 27.93 9.83 2.86
C HIS A 388 29.21 10.64 3.03
N SER A 389 29.37 11.31 4.19
CA SER A 389 30.59 12.06 4.52
C SER A 389 31.80 11.14 4.66
N ARG A 390 31.66 9.97 5.27
CA ARG A 390 32.76 9.00 5.40
C ARG A 390 33.16 8.36 4.06
N VAL A 391 32.20 8.08 3.20
CA VAL A 391 32.47 7.54 1.86
C VAL A 391 33.13 8.61 0.97
N GLY A 392 32.69 9.86 1.05
CA GLY A 392 33.33 10.99 0.35
C GLY A 392 34.78 11.24 0.79
N GLN A 393 35.08 11.10 2.08
CA GLN A 393 36.44 11.20 2.61
C GLN A 393 37.33 10.02 2.16
N ALA A 394 36.78 8.79 2.17
CA ALA A 394 37.55 7.60 1.73
C ALA A 394 37.73 7.54 0.21
N GLN A 395 36.92 8.22 -0.60
CA GLN A 395 37.03 8.29 -2.06
C GLN A 395 37.78 9.53 -2.54
N GLY A 396 37.88 10.58 -1.76
CA GLY A 396 38.76 11.70 -2.00
C GLY A 396 40.23 11.26 -2.08
N GLU A 397 40.56 10.10 -1.53
CA GLU A 397 41.88 9.44 -1.68
C GLU A 397 41.98 8.48 -2.90
N LYS A 398 40.85 8.07 -3.51
CA LYS A 398 40.82 7.10 -4.63
C LYS A 398 39.74 7.35 -5.65
N THR A 399 39.85 8.35 -6.51
CA THR A 399 39.00 8.56 -7.71
C THR A 399 37.56 9.00 -7.48
N GLY A 400 37.19 10.16 -7.99
CA GLY A 400 35.91 10.85 -7.84
C GLY A 400 34.66 10.22 -8.52
N HIS A 401 34.27 9.01 -8.15
CA HIS A 401 32.98 8.45 -8.54
C HIS A 401 32.19 7.97 -7.33
N CYS A 402 30.99 8.50 -7.16
CA CYS A 402 30.06 8.17 -6.09
C CYS A 402 29.46 6.76 -6.35
N PRO A 403 29.53 5.79 -5.41
CA PRO A 403 29.04 4.42 -5.62
C PRO A 403 27.51 4.30 -5.72
N PHE A 404 26.76 5.40 -5.61
CA PHE A 404 25.31 5.42 -5.70
C PHE A 404 24.76 6.00 -7.02
N GLU A 405 25.66 6.49 -7.93
CA GLU A 405 25.25 7.07 -9.22
C GLU A 405 25.48 6.15 -10.44
N SER A 406 26.08 4.98 -10.26
CA SER A 406 26.31 4.05 -11.38
C SER A 406 25.57 2.73 -11.17
N SER A 407 24.33 2.66 -11.59
CA SER A 407 23.72 1.52 -12.27
C SER A 407 22.23 1.78 -12.52
#